data_56a8bb7b0929762122d75faf55502b28
#
_entry.id   56a8bb7b0929762122d75faf55502b28
#
_cell.length_a   1.000
_cell.length_b   1.000
_cell.length_c   1.000
_cell.angle_alpha   90.00
_cell.angle_beta   90.00
_cell.angle_gamma   90.00
#
_symmetry.space_group_name_H-M   'P 1'
#
loop_
_entity.id
_entity.type
_entity.pdbx_description
1 polymer ?
#
loop_
_entity_poly.entity_id
_entity_poly.type
_entity_poly.pdbx_seq_one_letter_code
_entity_poly.pdbx_strand_id
1 'polypeptide(L)'
;MVVCLVATLSVTAANLRLTYVTDSNGARQVILTSETDPAQVMNLSGIQSEEGDRVYYTAYSGNLAALNIERAFSVSITADGQEYPVKMVFGTVADALKRAGITLEGDDYTEPALDQLVSAGSTITVHRVDYTDRVETQAIPYDTEYVYTSLYFRNTGRATTVRHGAEGQQTITTRDRYVDGELENSIVVDSTTTVEPTNHVIKTYGAGAPVSPLTGPDGTTNAPASYSKVLTGKATGYYSRTGKGSSGLGLGYGTVAVDPDVIPYGTKLYITSTDGKFVYGYAVATDTGIAVQKGEILVALFYETYAESVITGAIQVNVYVVG
;
A
#
# COMPACT_ATOMS: atom_id res chain seq x y z
N MET A 1 64.77 -47.30 -61.26
CA MET A 1 63.30 -46.96 -61.18
C MET A 1 62.51 -47.79 -60.18
N VAL A 2 62.96 -49.03 -59.87
CA VAL A 2 62.23 -49.89 -58.88
C VAL A 2 62.45 -49.46 -57.43
N VAL A 3 63.57 -48.85 -57.04
CA VAL A 3 63.82 -48.37 -55.65
C VAL A 3 62.97 -47.15 -55.27
N CYS A 4 62.71 -46.26 -56.23
CA CYS A 4 61.81 -45.10 -55.96
C CYS A 4 60.35 -45.50 -55.76
N LEU A 5 59.87 -46.55 -56.46
CA LEU A 5 58.51 -47.03 -56.33
C LEU A 5 58.27 -47.72 -54.96
N VAL A 6 59.25 -48.46 -54.47
CA VAL A 6 59.17 -49.10 -53.16
C VAL A 6 59.28 -48.08 -52.03
N ALA A 7 60.07 -47.00 -52.20
CA ALA A 7 60.20 -45.93 -51.21
C ALA A 7 58.95 -45.10 -51.13
N THR A 8 58.31 -44.80 -52.25
CA THR A 8 57.02 -44.04 -52.28
C THR A 8 55.84 -44.85 -51.71
N LEU A 9 55.77 -46.15 -52.01
CA LEU A 9 54.79 -47.03 -51.35
C LEU A 9 55.03 -47.18 -49.84
N SER A 10 56.26 -47.24 -49.39
CA SER A 10 56.61 -47.33 -47.96
C SER A 10 56.28 -46.03 -47.22
N VAL A 11 56.50 -44.84 -47.82
CA VAL A 11 56.21 -43.58 -47.25
C VAL A 11 54.73 -43.38 -47.17
N THR A 12 53.92 -43.74 -48.21
CA THR A 12 52.46 -43.63 -48.17
C THR A 12 51.87 -44.62 -47.19
N ALA A 13 52.39 -45.83 -47.00
CA ALA A 13 51.89 -46.78 -46.04
C ALA A 13 52.19 -46.35 -44.58
N ALA A 14 53.35 -45.65 -44.34
CA ALA A 14 53.74 -45.17 -42.99
C ALA A 14 52.79 -44.03 -42.46
N ASN A 15 52.04 -43.35 -43.33
CA ASN A 15 51.11 -42.25 -42.97
C ASN A 15 49.68 -42.70 -42.86
N LEU A 16 49.34 -43.96 -43.15
CA LEU A 16 47.96 -44.45 -43.04
C LEU A 16 47.55 -44.58 -41.58
N ARG A 17 46.33 -44.10 -41.31
CA ARG A 17 45.68 -44.13 -39.99
C ARG A 17 44.37 -44.90 -40.11
N LEU A 18 44.10 -45.72 -39.06
CA LEU A 18 42.80 -46.32 -38.85
C LEU A 18 41.90 -45.30 -38.21
N THR A 19 40.98 -44.74 -38.97
CA THR A 19 40.11 -43.66 -38.50
C THR A 19 38.68 -44.19 -38.21
N TYR A 20 38.24 -44.05 -36.95
CA TYR A 20 36.88 -44.37 -36.55
C TYR A 20 36.01 -43.17 -36.83
N VAL A 21 35.03 -43.35 -37.71
CA VAL A 21 34.03 -42.31 -38.01
C VAL A 21 32.74 -42.66 -37.28
N THR A 22 32.31 -41.77 -36.42
CA THR A 22 31.07 -41.93 -35.62
C THR A 22 30.15 -40.77 -35.83
N ASP A 23 28.88 -41.10 -35.98
CA ASP A 23 27.76 -40.15 -36.09
C ASP A 23 26.83 -40.32 -34.87
N SER A 24 26.43 -39.24 -34.25
CA SER A 24 25.53 -39.30 -33.09
C SER A 24 24.17 -39.96 -33.40
N ASN A 25 23.77 -40.04 -34.67
CA ASN A 25 22.59 -40.79 -35.09
C ASN A 25 22.80 -42.33 -35.15
N GLY A 26 24.01 -42.78 -34.76
CA GLY A 26 24.33 -44.20 -34.63
C GLY A 26 25.13 -44.82 -35.78
N ALA A 27 25.38 -44.08 -36.87
CA ALA A 27 26.26 -44.57 -37.93
C ALA A 27 27.69 -44.67 -37.43
N ARG A 28 28.34 -45.79 -37.73
CA ARG A 28 29.75 -46.06 -37.34
C ARG A 28 30.48 -46.71 -38.51
N GLN A 29 31.66 -46.22 -38.82
CA GLN A 29 32.48 -46.74 -39.87
C GLN A 29 33.96 -46.68 -39.49
N VAL A 30 34.75 -47.54 -40.07
CA VAL A 30 36.19 -47.53 -39.91
C VAL A 30 36.82 -47.48 -41.29
N ILE A 31 37.66 -46.47 -41.49
CA ILE A 31 38.38 -46.27 -42.77
C ILE A 31 39.91 -46.24 -42.53
N LEU A 32 40.65 -46.67 -43.54
CA LEU A 32 42.10 -46.55 -43.55
C LEU A 32 42.49 -45.42 -44.50
N THR A 33 43.01 -44.32 -43.96
CA THR A 33 43.31 -43.11 -44.73
C THR A 33 44.53 -42.36 -44.19
N SER A 34 45.22 -41.65 -45.06
CA SER A 34 46.22 -40.66 -44.67
C SER A 34 45.65 -39.25 -44.48
N GLU A 35 44.38 -39.06 -44.82
CA GLU A 35 43.70 -37.77 -44.70
C GLU A 35 43.45 -37.40 -43.24
N THR A 36 43.64 -36.14 -42.92
CA THR A 36 43.42 -35.58 -41.59
C THR A 36 42.40 -34.42 -41.59
N ASP A 37 42.07 -33.97 -42.81
CA ASP A 37 41.00 -32.99 -43.00
C ASP A 37 39.63 -33.65 -42.77
N PRO A 38 38.82 -33.17 -41.82
CA PRO A 38 37.53 -33.73 -41.51
C PRO A 38 36.61 -33.88 -42.76
N ALA A 39 36.66 -32.91 -43.66
CA ALA A 39 35.82 -32.92 -44.86
C ALA A 39 36.20 -34.06 -45.82
N GLN A 40 37.51 -34.30 -45.99
CA GLN A 40 38.03 -35.40 -46.82
C GLN A 40 37.73 -36.76 -46.21
N VAL A 41 37.90 -36.89 -44.89
CA VAL A 41 37.60 -38.10 -44.14
C VAL A 41 36.10 -38.45 -44.24
N MET A 42 35.21 -37.45 -44.15
CA MET A 42 33.78 -37.63 -44.35
C MET A 42 33.45 -38.11 -45.77
N ASN A 43 34.03 -37.46 -46.77
CA ASN A 43 33.81 -37.89 -48.18
C ASN A 43 34.23 -39.36 -48.37
N LEU A 44 35.36 -39.78 -47.81
CA LEU A 44 35.83 -41.19 -47.89
C LEU A 44 34.94 -42.16 -47.12
N SER A 45 34.30 -41.71 -46.06
CA SER A 45 33.36 -42.52 -45.30
C SER A 45 31.96 -42.59 -45.87
N GLY A 46 31.65 -41.72 -46.87
CA GLY A 46 30.29 -41.60 -47.41
C GLY A 46 29.30 -40.94 -46.45
N ILE A 47 29.73 -40.42 -45.31
CA ILE A 47 28.88 -39.70 -44.32
C ILE A 47 29.03 -38.20 -44.61
N GLN A 48 27.90 -37.51 -44.84
CA GLN A 48 27.86 -36.07 -45.08
C GLN A 48 27.41 -35.33 -43.81
N SER A 49 27.99 -34.16 -43.57
CA SER A 49 27.47 -33.26 -42.56
C SER A 49 26.33 -32.41 -43.08
N GLU A 50 25.39 -32.08 -42.20
CA GLU A 50 24.31 -31.13 -42.46
C GLU A 50 24.62 -29.78 -41.81
N GLU A 51 23.84 -28.77 -42.18
CA GLU A 51 23.98 -27.45 -41.61
C GLU A 51 23.71 -27.47 -40.10
N GLY A 52 24.65 -26.92 -39.33
CA GLY A 52 24.60 -26.88 -37.86
C GLY A 52 25.31 -28.03 -37.18
N ASP A 53 25.70 -29.11 -37.89
CA ASP A 53 26.46 -30.23 -37.35
C ASP A 53 27.80 -29.75 -36.83
N ARG A 54 28.29 -30.41 -35.76
CA ARG A 54 29.61 -30.22 -35.25
C ARG A 54 30.48 -31.43 -35.64
N VAL A 55 31.54 -31.14 -36.39
CA VAL A 55 32.49 -32.17 -36.83
C VAL A 55 33.85 -31.86 -36.23
N TYR A 56 34.48 -32.89 -35.65
CA TYR A 56 35.81 -32.75 -35.10
C TYR A 56 36.63 -34.04 -35.28
N TYR A 57 37.88 -33.86 -35.71
CA TYR A 57 38.87 -34.93 -35.92
C TYR A 57 39.86 -34.93 -34.79
N THR A 58 40.11 -36.10 -34.23
CA THR A 58 41.11 -36.32 -33.16
C THR A 58 42.11 -37.41 -33.59
N ALA A 59 43.38 -37.05 -33.66
CA ALA A 59 44.45 -38.02 -33.89
C ALA A 59 44.95 -38.59 -32.56
N TYR A 60 45.10 -39.87 -32.49
CA TYR A 60 45.66 -40.60 -31.33
C TYR A 60 47.03 -41.18 -31.66
N SER A 61 47.75 -41.70 -30.66
CA SER A 61 48.97 -42.44 -30.83
C SER A 61 48.76 -43.79 -31.56
N GLY A 62 49.78 -44.33 -32.23
CA GLY A 62 49.68 -45.64 -32.86
C GLY A 62 48.90 -45.70 -34.17
N ASN A 63 48.91 -44.61 -34.95
CA ASN A 63 48.20 -44.51 -36.25
C ASN A 63 46.65 -44.68 -36.11
N LEU A 64 46.10 -44.27 -35.00
CA LEU A 64 44.65 -44.23 -34.75
C LEU A 64 44.11 -42.80 -34.86
N ALA A 65 42.89 -42.66 -35.32
CA ALA A 65 42.16 -41.38 -35.29
C ALA A 65 40.66 -41.60 -35.09
N ALA A 66 39.98 -40.58 -34.71
CA ALA A 66 38.51 -40.54 -34.69
C ALA A 66 37.97 -39.28 -35.37
N LEU A 67 36.95 -39.42 -36.16
CA LEU A 67 36.10 -38.34 -36.65
C LEU A 67 34.75 -38.50 -36.00
N ASN A 68 34.34 -37.50 -35.25
CA ASN A 68 33.04 -37.49 -34.57
C ASN A 68 32.13 -36.43 -35.23
N ILE A 69 30.93 -36.82 -35.58
CA ILE A 69 29.89 -35.98 -36.13
C ILE A 69 28.76 -35.92 -35.11
N GLU A 70 28.59 -34.77 -34.47
CA GLU A 70 27.47 -34.48 -33.60
C GLU A 70 26.39 -33.81 -34.44
N ARG A 71 25.26 -34.46 -34.61
CA ARG A 71 24.16 -33.98 -35.46
C ARG A 71 23.43 -32.85 -34.76
N ALA A 72 23.16 -31.80 -35.53
CA ALA A 72 22.28 -30.73 -35.09
C ALA A 72 20.83 -31.18 -35.16
N PHE A 73 20.07 -30.74 -34.14
CA PHE A 73 18.61 -30.86 -34.10
C PHE A 73 17.97 -29.48 -34.15
N SER A 74 16.71 -29.42 -34.53
CA SER A 74 15.95 -28.19 -34.58
C SER A 74 15.17 -27.97 -33.29
N VAL A 75 15.20 -26.73 -32.81
CA VAL A 75 14.38 -26.19 -31.71
C VAL A 75 13.59 -25.04 -32.28
N SER A 76 12.31 -24.94 -31.92
CA SER A 76 11.46 -23.79 -32.31
C SER A 76 11.30 -22.85 -31.13
N ILE A 77 11.50 -21.55 -31.34
CA ILE A 77 11.29 -20.50 -30.35
C ILE A 77 10.16 -19.61 -30.82
N THR A 78 9.14 -19.44 -30.01
CA THR A 78 8.05 -18.47 -30.25
C THR A 78 8.31 -17.24 -29.38
N ALA A 79 8.47 -16.08 -29.99
CA ALA A 79 8.66 -14.81 -29.33
C ALA A 79 7.96 -13.70 -30.13
N ASP A 80 7.29 -12.77 -29.47
CA ASP A 80 6.64 -11.60 -30.08
C ASP A 80 5.69 -11.97 -31.23
N GLY A 81 5.00 -13.12 -31.09
CA GLY A 81 4.09 -13.65 -32.12
C GLY A 81 4.77 -14.23 -33.37
N GLN A 82 6.10 -14.40 -33.36
CA GLN A 82 6.88 -14.97 -34.45
C GLN A 82 7.58 -16.25 -34.01
N GLU A 83 7.86 -17.12 -34.99
CA GLU A 83 8.56 -18.38 -34.80
C GLU A 83 9.99 -18.29 -35.36
N TYR A 84 10.97 -18.70 -34.49
CA TYR A 84 12.40 -18.67 -34.81
C TYR A 84 12.97 -20.11 -34.73
N PRO A 85 13.16 -20.78 -35.86
CA PRO A 85 13.80 -22.09 -35.89
C PRO A 85 15.31 -21.97 -35.66
N VAL A 86 15.85 -22.72 -34.71
CA VAL A 86 17.27 -22.72 -34.39
C VAL A 86 17.82 -24.14 -34.48
N LYS A 87 18.99 -24.30 -35.15
CA LYS A 87 19.75 -25.57 -35.16
C LYS A 87 20.82 -25.54 -34.11
N MET A 88 20.90 -26.59 -33.32
CA MET A 88 21.95 -26.74 -32.29
C MET A 88 22.25 -28.22 -32.02
N VAL A 89 23.47 -28.49 -31.57
CA VAL A 89 23.93 -29.84 -31.23
C VAL A 89 23.66 -30.17 -29.76
N PHE A 90 23.81 -29.17 -28.93
CA PHE A 90 23.68 -29.27 -27.48
C PHE A 90 23.50 -27.87 -26.90
N GLY A 91 22.79 -27.77 -25.80
CA GLY A 91 22.66 -26.52 -25.07
C GLY A 91 21.38 -26.42 -24.27
N THR A 92 21.21 -25.26 -23.63
CA THR A 92 20.06 -24.89 -22.83
C THR A 92 19.11 -24.00 -23.63
N VAL A 93 17.95 -23.66 -23.01
CA VAL A 93 17.02 -22.64 -23.54
C VAL A 93 17.76 -21.32 -23.76
N ALA A 94 18.62 -20.90 -22.79
CA ALA A 94 19.41 -19.68 -22.92
C ALA A 94 20.35 -19.70 -24.14
N ASP A 95 20.97 -20.86 -24.45
CA ASP A 95 21.81 -21.01 -25.62
C ASP A 95 21.01 -20.91 -26.94
N ALA A 96 19.78 -21.43 -26.93
CA ALA A 96 18.87 -21.35 -28.07
C ALA A 96 18.44 -19.90 -28.34
N LEU A 97 18.02 -19.15 -27.30
CA LEU A 97 17.68 -17.73 -27.40
C LEU A 97 18.84 -16.90 -27.93
N LYS A 98 20.07 -17.12 -27.39
CA LYS A 98 21.26 -16.44 -27.85
C LYS A 98 21.55 -16.68 -29.34
N ARG A 99 21.32 -17.89 -29.83
CA ARG A 99 21.47 -18.22 -31.28
C ARG A 99 20.43 -17.55 -32.15
N ALA A 100 19.20 -17.41 -31.63
CA ALA A 100 18.12 -16.69 -32.31
C ALA A 100 18.29 -15.16 -32.27
N GLY A 101 19.21 -14.64 -31.44
CA GLY A 101 19.38 -13.21 -31.22
C GLY A 101 18.26 -12.59 -30.37
N ILE A 102 17.55 -13.42 -29.58
CA ILE A 102 16.45 -12.98 -28.70
C ILE A 102 17.02 -12.65 -27.31
N THR A 103 16.76 -11.45 -26.83
CA THR A 103 17.10 -10.99 -25.49
C THR A 103 15.85 -10.92 -24.64
N LEU A 104 15.98 -11.19 -23.33
CA LEU A 104 14.97 -10.98 -22.32
C LEU A 104 15.26 -9.68 -21.60
N GLU A 105 14.23 -8.92 -21.31
CA GLU A 105 14.32 -7.64 -20.58
C GLU A 105 13.49 -7.72 -19.29
N GLY A 106 13.94 -7.01 -18.24
CA GLY A 106 13.19 -6.93 -16.98
C GLY A 106 12.80 -8.29 -16.41
N ASP A 107 11.50 -8.51 -16.34
CA ASP A 107 10.89 -9.73 -15.79
C ASP A 107 10.42 -10.72 -16.87
N ASP A 108 10.87 -10.54 -18.13
CA ASP A 108 10.59 -11.50 -19.20
C ASP A 108 11.04 -12.91 -18.78
N TYR A 109 10.30 -13.90 -19.21
CA TYR A 109 10.61 -15.28 -18.87
C TYR A 109 10.36 -16.24 -20.04
N THR A 110 10.79 -17.48 -19.89
CA THR A 110 10.60 -18.51 -20.90
C THR A 110 9.98 -19.76 -20.32
N GLU A 111 9.23 -20.44 -21.17
CA GLU A 111 8.76 -21.79 -20.94
C GLU A 111 9.30 -22.70 -22.07
N PRO A 112 10.18 -23.70 -21.73
CA PRO A 112 10.77 -24.02 -20.42
C PRO A 112 11.76 -22.97 -19.90
N ALA A 113 12.21 -23.13 -18.63
CA ALA A 113 13.14 -22.21 -17.98
C ALA A 113 14.50 -22.16 -18.69
N LEU A 114 15.23 -21.03 -18.54
CA LEU A 114 16.48 -20.73 -19.26
C LEU A 114 17.58 -21.77 -19.09
N ASP A 115 17.66 -22.41 -17.94
CA ASP A 115 18.67 -23.41 -17.60
C ASP A 115 18.32 -24.83 -18.06
N GLN A 116 17.12 -25.04 -18.57
CA GLN A 116 16.68 -26.35 -19.01
C GLN A 116 17.37 -26.76 -20.34
N LEU A 117 17.83 -28.01 -20.41
CA LEU A 117 18.39 -28.57 -21.61
C LEU A 117 17.31 -28.78 -22.68
N VAL A 118 17.65 -28.46 -23.91
CA VAL A 118 16.79 -28.67 -25.07
C VAL A 118 17.17 -29.90 -25.86
N SER A 119 16.22 -30.48 -26.56
CA SER A 119 16.38 -31.67 -27.42
C SER A 119 15.68 -31.46 -28.76
N ALA A 120 15.82 -32.44 -29.66
CA ALA A 120 15.15 -32.41 -30.95
C ALA A 120 13.62 -32.22 -30.78
N GLY A 121 13.07 -31.22 -31.48
CA GLY A 121 11.66 -30.88 -31.44
C GLY A 121 11.21 -30.12 -30.20
N SER A 122 12.12 -29.65 -29.35
CA SER A 122 11.76 -28.76 -28.23
C SER A 122 11.15 -27.47 -28.76
N THR A 123 10.10 -27.01 -28.09
CA THR A 123 9.49 -25.71 -28.30
C THR A 123 9.77 -24.82 -27.08
N ILE A 124 10.11 -23.57 -27.33
CA ILE A 124 10.39 -22.56 -26.31
C ILE A 124 9.44 -21.41 -26.57
N THR A 125 8.74 -20.96 -25.53
CA THR A 125 7.91 -19.75 -25.59
C THR A 125 8.59 -18.66 -24.76
N VAL A 126 8.71 -17.48 -25.32
CA VAL A 126 9.17 -16.27 -24.62
C VAL A 126 7.95 -15.47 -24.26
N HIS A 127 7.83 -15.15 -22.97
CA HIS A 127 6.77 -14.29 -22.45
C HIS A 127 7.33 -12.90 -22.12
N ARG A 128 6.69 -11.86 -22.66
CA ARG A 128 7.06 -10.46 -22.42
C ARG A 128 6.29 -9.91 -21.24
N VAL A 129 7.00 -9.27 -20.31
CA VAL A 129 6.41 -8.70 -19.11
C VAL A 129 6.58 -7.19 -19.09
N ASP A 130 5.45 -6.48 -19.17
CA ASP A 130 5.39 -5.03 -19.11
C ASP A 130 4.64 -4.55 -17.88
N TYR A 131 5.00 -3.35 -17.40
CA TYR A 131 4.34 -2.70 -16.29
C TYR A 131 3.83 -1.31 -16.68
N THR A 132 2.62 -0.99 -16.22
CA THR A 132 2.05 0.35 -16.38
C THR A 132 1.53 0.84 -15.05
N ASP A 133 1.97 2.03 -14.62
CA ASP A 133 1.47 2.66 -13.42
C ASP A 133 0.28 3.57 -13.75
N ARG A 134 -0.85 3.33 -13.07
CA ARG A 134 -2.08 4.09 -13.17
C ARG A 134 -2.33 4.83 -11.87
N VAL A 135 -2.54 6.15 -11.97
CA VAL A 135 -2.78 7.03 -10.83
C VAL A 135 -4.23 7.47 -10.82
N GLU A 136 -4.91 7.23 -9.71
CA GLU A 136 -6.32 7.59 -9.52
C GLU A 136 -6.49 8.40 -8.23
N THR A 137 -7.43 9.35 -8.23
CA THR A 137 -7.85 10.05 -7.03
C THR A 137 -9.13 9.43 -6.50
N GLN A 138 -9.12 9.05 -5.22
CA GLN A 138 -10.27 8.46 -4.53
C GLN A 138 -10.68 9.34 -3.36
N ALA A 139 -11.99 9.49 -3.14
CA ALA A 139 -12.52 10.17 -1.96
C ALA A 139 -12.34 9.31 -0.71
N ILE A 140 -11.96 9.96 0.40
CA ILE A 140 -11.94 9.37 1.73
C ILE A 140 -13.20 9.84 2.45
N PRO A 141 -14.12 8.94 2.84
CA PRO A 141 -15.33 9.33 3.55
C PRO A 141 -14.98 9.92 4.92
N TYR A 142 -15.83 10.82 5.40
CA TYR A 142 -15.76 11.35 6.77
C TYR A 142 -16.71 10.60 7.70
N ASP A 143 -16.37 10.62 9.00
CA ASP A 143 -17.23 10.08 10.06
C ASP A 143 -18.15 11.15 10.65
N THR A 144 -19.21 10.69 11.34
CA THR A 144 -20.07 11.56 12.14
C THR A 144 -19.75 11.39 13.63
N GLU A 145 -19.37 12.49 14.27
CA GLU A 145 -19.12 12.60 15.70
C GLU A 145 -20.31 13.24 16.42
N TYR A 146 -20.63 12.73 17.59
CA TYR A 146 -21.70 13.25 18.41
C TYR A 146 -21.13 13.92 19.66
N VAL A 147 -21.48 15.20 19.87
CA VAL A 147 -21.21 15.94 21.10
C VAL A 147 -22.50 15.96 21.91
N TYR A 148 -22.45 15.29 23.06
CA TYR A 148 -23.60 15.19 23.93
C TYR A 148 -23.68 16.37 24.89
N THR A 149 -24.91 16.88 25.11
CA THR A 149 -25.17 17.97 26.05
C THR A 149 -26.56 17.83 26.68
N SER A 150 -26.71 18.16 27.94
CA SER A 150 -28.02 18.26 28.59
C SER A 150 -28.76 19.57 28.26
N LEU A 151 -28.16 20.49 27.51
CA LEU A 151 -28.82 21.73 27.09
C LEU A 151 -30.19 21.48 26.44
N TYR A 152 -30.31 20.38 25.72
CA TYR A 152 -31.56 20.05 25.00
C TYR A 152 -32.57 19.23 25.85
N PHE A 153 -32.46 19.26 27.17
CA PHE A 153 -33.30 18.47 28.10
C PHE A 153 -34.83 18.68 27.91
N ARG A 154 -35.27 19.85 27.40
CA ARG A 154 -36.67 20.15 27.09
C ARG A 154 -37.12 19.58 25.74
N ASN A 155 -36.19 19.29 24.86
CA ASN A 155 -36.43 18.67 23.55
C ASN A 155 -35.29 17.69 23.22
N THR A 156 -35.44 16.49 23.72
CA THR A 156 -34.38 15.45 23.63
C THR A 156 -34.14 14.94 22.21
N GLY A 157 -35.06 15.22 21.28
CA GLY A 157 -34.87 14.92 19.83
C GLY A 157 -34.13 16.02 19.07
N ARG A 158 -33.75 17.11 19.74
CA ARG A 158 -33.03 18.20 19.09
C ARG A 158 -31.59 17.79 18.80
N ALA A 159 -31.19 18.05 17.56
CA ALA A 159 -29.82 17.96 17.10
C ALA A 159 -29.44 19.24 16.34
N THR A 160 -28.17 19.62 16.43
CA THR A 160 -27.66 20.81 15.73
C THR A 160 -26.29 20.49 15.16
N THR A 161 -26.10 20.72 13.88
CA THR A 161 -24.80 20.60 13.24
C THR A 161 -23.86 21.67 13.77
N VAL A 162 -22.75 21.26 14.35
CA VAL A 162 -21.67 22.14 14.84
C VAL A 162 -20.65 22.37 13.72
N ARG A 163 -20.35 21.32 12.98
CA ARG A 163 -19.42 21.35 11.83
C ARG A 163 -19.91 20.40 10.76
N HIS A 164 -19.98 20.87 9.52
CA HIS A 164 -20.26 20.00 8.38
C HIS A 164 -19.03 19.12 8.07
N GLY A 165 -19.29 17.86 7.75
CA GLY A 165 -18.26 16.96 7.25
C GLY A 165 -17.81 17.35 5.84
N ALA A 166 -16.60 17.02 5.51
CA ALA A 166 -16.06 17.11 4.15
C ALA A 166 -15.21 15.87 3.86
N GLU A 167 -15.41 15.29 2.68
CA GLU A 167 -14.59 14.15 2.24
C GLU A 167 -13.14 14.57 2.06
N GLY A 168 -12.25 13.69 2.44
CA GLY A 168 -10.84 13.76 2.12
C GLY A 168 -10.57 13.26 0.71
N GLN A 169 -9.31 13.28 0.31
CA GLN A 169 -8.83 12.73 -0.96
C GLN A 169 -7.53 11.97 -0.76
N GLN A 170 -7.42 10.84 -1.42
CA GLN A 170 -6.17 10.09 -1.53
C GLN A 170 -5.86 9.82 -3.00
N THR A 171 -4.58 9.81 -3.29
CA THR A 171 -4.05 9.37 -4.58
C THR A 171 -3.57 7.95 -4.42
N ILE A 172 -4.06 7.06 -5.29
CA ILE A 172 -3.68 5.65 -5.32
C ILE A 172 -2.93 5.40 -6.62
N THR A 173 -1.73 4.84 -6.52
CA THR A 173 -0.96 4.37 -7.67
C THR A 173 -1.07 2.86 -7.73
N THR A 174 -1.65 2.37 -8.80
CA THR A 174 -1.80 0.94 -9.09
C THR A 174 -0.83 0.56 -10.20
N ARG A 175 -0.03 -0.48 -9.98
CA ARG A 175 0.82 -1.07 -11.01
C ARG A 175 0.12 -2.26 -11.63
N ASP A 176 -0.14 -2.16 -12.92
CA ASP A 176 -0.70 -3.19 -13.74
C ASP A 176 0.45 -3.97 -14.40
N ARG A 177 0.46 -5.31 -14.23
CA ARG A 177 1.41 -6.22 -14.85
C ARG A 177 0.74 -6.88 -16.05
N TYR A 178 1.37 -6.76 -17.19
CA TYR A 178 0.93 -7.38 -18.44
C TYR A 178 1.90 -8.50 -18.81
N VAL A 179 1.34 -9.60 -19.32
CA VAL A 179 2.11 -10.70 -19.93
C VAL A 179 1.60 -10.86 -21.34
N ASP A 180 2.50 -10.78 -22.32
CA ASP A 180 2.19 -10.83 -23.75
C ASP A 180 1.09 -9.85 -24.18
N GLY A 181 1.02 -8.69 -23.50
CA GLY A 181 0.04 -7.64 -23.76
C GLY A 181 -1.32 -7.84 -23.06
N GLU A 182 -1.52 -8.94 -22.33
CA GLU A 182 -2.73 -9.17 -21.56
C GLU A 182 -2.51 -8.83 -20.08
N LEU A 183 -3.48 -8.16 -19.45
CA LEU A 183 -3.43 -7.82 -18.04
C LEU A 183 -3.52 -9.10 -17.19
N GLU A 184 -2.46 -9.39 -16.47
CA GLU A 184 -2.38 -10.54 -15.57
C GLU A 184 -2.75 -10.18 -14.13
N ASN A 185 -2.22 -9.05 -13.63
CA ASN A 185 -2.38 -8.63 -12.24
C ASN A 185 -2.31 -7.12 -12.09
N SER A 186 -2.98 -6.59 -11.03
CA SER A 186 -2.93 -5.20 -10.62
C SER A 186 -2.68 -5.12 -9.12
N ILE A 187 -1.68 -4.35 -8.71
CA ILE A 187 -1.34 -4.16 -7.29
C ILE A 187 -1.26 -2.68 -6.96
N VAL A 188 -1.75 -2.29 -5.79
CA VAL A 188 -1.54 -0.94 -5.26
C VAL A 188 -0.09 -0.85 -4.76
N VAL A 189 0.69 0.04 -5.36
CA VAL A 189 2.11 0.26 -5.02
C VAL A 189 2.32 1.48 -4.15
N ASP A 190 1.39 2.45 -4.21
CA ASP A 190 1.40 3.63 -3.34
C ASP A 190 -0.01 4.12 -3.05
N SER A 191 -0.19 4.69 -1.85
CA SER A 191 -1.43 5.36 -1.43
C SER A 191 -1.07 6.54 -0.54
N THR A 192 -1.31 7.74 -1.03
CA THR A 192 -0.98 8.99 -0.33
C THR A 192 -2.22 9.83 -0.11
N THR A 193 -2.53 10.15 1.17
CA THR A 193 -3.60 11.10 1.51
C THR A 193 -3.18 12.51 1.13
N THR A 194 -3.92 13.15 0.24
CA THR A 194 -3.68 14.52 -0.22
C THR A 194 -4.52 15.56 0.53
N VAL A 195 -5.72 15.15 0.98
CA VAL A 195 -6.62 15.96 1.79
C VAL A 195 -7.21 15.08 2.88
N GLU A 196 -7.00 15.47 4.15
CA GLU A 196 -7.62 14.77 5.27
C GLU A 196 -9.13 15.00 5.31
N PRO A 197 -9.94 13.97 5.61
CA PRO A 197 -11.37 14.15 5.79
C PRO A 197 -11.66 14.98 7.05
N THR A 198 -12.72 15.78 6.99
CA THR A 198 -13.20 16.52 8.15
C THR A 198 -14.49 15.90 8.63
N ASN A 199 -14.52 15.44 9.89
CA ASN A 199 -15.70 14.78 10.45
C ASN A 199 -16.88 15.73 10.60
N HIS A 200 -18.08 15.21 10.34
CA HIS A 200 -19.36 15.87 10.63
C HIS A 200 -19.62 15.82 12.15
N VAL A 201 -19.84 16.98 12.77
CA VAL A 201 -20.06 17.06 14.22
C VAL A 201 -21.48 17.52 14.52
N ILE A 202 -22.20 16.69 15.25
CA ILE A 202 -23.58 16.93 15.67
C ILE A 202 -23.66 17.08 17.18
N LYS A 203 -24.15 18.21 17.66
CA LYS A 203 -24.52 18.40 19.07
C LYS A 203 -25.95 17.87 19.30
N THR A 204 -26.11 16.95 20.23
CA THR A 204 -27.38 16.30 20.55
C THR A 204 -27.56 16.11 22.06
N TYR A 205 -28.77 15.75 22.47
CA TYR A 205 -29.07 15.51 23.88
C TYR A 205 -28.32 14.27 24.39
N GLY A 206 -27.72 14.45 25.57
CA GLY A 206 -27.15 13.37 26.40
C GLY A 206 -27.56 13.59 27.86
N ALA A 207 -28.24 12.61 28.46
CA ALA A 207 -28.65 12.68 29.86
C ALA A 207 -27.41 12.81 30.75
N GLY A 208 -27.38 13.83 31.63
CA GLY A 208 -26.23 14.06 32.51
C GLY A 208 -24.99 14.67 31.85
N ALA A 209 -24.95 14.80 30.54
CA ALA A 209 -23.82 15.41 29.84
C ALA A 209 -23.77 16.92 30.11
N PRO A 210 -22.67 17.46 30.69
CA PRO A 210 -22.62 18.87 31.04
C PRO A 210 -22.56 19.79 29.81
N VAL A 211 -23.01 21.02 30.00
CA VAL A 211 -22.88 22.09 28.99
C VAL A 211 -21.48 22.69 29.03
N SER A 212 -20.94 22.87 30.23
CA SER A 212 -19.58 23.39 30.46
C SER A 212 -18.52 22.33 30.18
N PRO A 213 -17.45 22.67 29.47
CA PRO A 213 -16.29 21.78 29.27
C PRO A 213 -15.35 21.72 30.47
N LEU A 214 -15.57 22.53 31.50
CA LEU A 214 -14.69 22.57 32.66
C LEU A 214 -14.78 21.27 33.46
N THR A 215 -13.63 20.88 34.03
CA THR A 215 -13.51 19.70 34.90
C THR A 215 -13.35 20.09 36.39
N GLY A 216 -13.70 19.16 37.24
CA GLY A 216 -13.46 19.27 38.68
C GLY A 216 -12.00 19.06 39.06
N PRO A 217 -11.70 19.09 40.39
CA PRO A 217 -10.35 18.82 40.88
C PRO A 217 -9.81 17.44 40.56
N ASP A 218 -10.72 16.48 40.28
CA ASP A 218 -10.41 15.11 39.88
C ASP A 218 -10.13 14.96 38.35
N GLY A 219 -10.20 16.07 37.59
CA GLY A 219 -10.02 16.08 36.12
C GLY A 219 -11.23 15.56 35.35
N THR A 220 -12.36 15.27 36.01
CA THR A 220 -13.57 14.79 35.36
C THR A 220 -14.67 15.87 35.33
N THR A 221 -15.70 15.63 34.50
CA THR A 221 -16.91 16.47 34.45
C THR A 221 -18.03 15.96 35.35
N ASN A 222 -17.77 14.90 36.12
CA ASN A 222 -18.75 14.33 37.05
C ASN A 222 -19.10 15.28 38.18
N ALA A 223 -20.24 15.05 38.83
CA ALA A 223 -20.62 15.81 40.01
C ALA A 223 -19.55 15.68 41.13
N PRO A 224 -19.23 16.77 41.87
CA PRO A 224 -18.20 16.74 42.89
C PRO A 224 -18.59 15.79 44.00
N ALA A 225 -17.62 14.99 44.47
CA ALA A 225 -17.80 14.10 45.63
C ALA A 225 -17.91 14.88 46.95
N SER A 226 -17.36 16.12 46.99
CA SER A 226 -17.42 17.00 48.16
C SER A 226 -17.63 18.45 47.78
N TYR A 227 -18.33 19.18 48.62
CA TYR A 227 -18.59 20.61 48.44
C TYR A 227 -18.75 21.27 49.77
N SER A 228 -18.46 22.56 49.88
CA SER A 228 -18.55 23.31 51.11
C SER A 228 -19.97 23.82 51.41
N LYS A 229 -20.74 24.13 50.38
CA LYS A 229 -22.11 24.71 50.48
C LYS A 229 -22.91 24.35 49.24
N VAL A 230 -24.23 24.21 49.43
CA VAL A 230 -25.22 24.15 48.34
C VAL A 230 -26.18 25.33 48.47
N LEU A 231 -26.36 26.03 47.38
CA LEU A 231 -27.39 27.07 47.24
C LEU A 231 -28.41 26.58 46.22
N THR A 232 -29.71 26.76 46.52
CA THR A 232 -30.80 26.40 45.62
C THR A 232 -31.52 27.66 45.24
N GLY A 233 -31.76 27.85 43.95
CA GLY A 233 -32.44 29.03 43.45
C GLY A 233 -32.69 28.98 41.97
N LYS A 234 -33.21 30.06 41.42
CA LYS A 234 -33.55 30.21 40.03
C LYS A 234 -32.32 30.56 39.21
N ALA A 235 -32.14 29.88 38.07
CA ALA A 235 -31.13 30.22 37.08
C ALA A 235 -31.79 30.63 35.75
N THR A 236 -31.08 31.48 34.99
CA THR A 236 -31.42 31.83 33.60
C THR A 236 -30.17 31.76 32.71
N GLY A 237 -30.34 31.69 31.39
CA GLY A 237 -29.21 31.81 30.46
C GLY A 237 -28.94 33.27 30.08
N TYR A 238 -27.68 33.60 29.80
CA TYR A 238 -27.32 34.89 29.18
C TYR A 238 -26.22 34.70 28.15
N TYR A 239 -26.08 35.72 27.31
CA TYR A 239 -25.09 35.83 26.27
C TYR A 239 -24.51 37.24 26.29
N SER A 240 -23.20 37.37 26.07
CA SER A 240 -22.55 38.68 25.97
C SER A 240 -21.64 38.75 24.74
N ARG A 241 -21.69 39.90 24.06
CA ARG A 241 -20.80 40.19 22.92
C ARG A 241 -19.42 40.72 23.35
N THR A 242 -19.30 41.19 24.58
CA THR A 242 -18.04 41.84 25.06
C THR A 242 -16.94 40.86 25.37
N GLY A 243 -17.24 39.58 25.55
CA GLY A 243 -16.28 38.53 25.86
C GLY A 243 -15.60 38.66 27.23
N LYS A 244 -15.97 39.65 28.07
CA LYS A 244 -15.43 39.87 29.43
C LYS A 244 -16.55 40.07 30.43
N GLY A 245 -16.43 39.41 31.55
CA GLY A 245 -17.28 39.61 32.75
C GLY A 245 -16.86 40.80 33.61
N SER A 246 -17.68 41.16 34.57
CA SER A 246 -17.46 42.26 35.51
C SER A 246 -16.19 42.06 36.40
N SER A 247 -15.73 40.81 36.58
CA SER A 247 -14.45 40.48 37.23
C SER A 247 -13.23 40.82 36.36
N GLY A 248 -13.41 41.17 35.07
CA GLY A 248 -12.33 41.37 34.12
C GLY A 248 -11.88 40.07 33.42
N LEU A 249 -12.37 38.89 33.87
CA LEU A 249 -12.05 37.59 33.26
C LEU A 249 -12.84 37.36 31.98
N GLY A 250 -12.33 36.53 31.09
CA GLY A 250 -13.01 36.13 29.87
C GLY A 250 -14.30 35.36 30.13
N LEU A 251 -15.30 35.55 29.24
CA LEU A 251 -16.53 34.78 29.28
C LEU A 251 -16.48 33.64 28.26
N GLY A 252 -16.97 32.47 28.65
CA GLY A 252 -17.06 31.27 27.84
C GLY A 252 -17.95 30.25 28.56
N TYR A 253 -18.21 29.11 27.92
CA TYR A 253 -18.85 28.01 28.64
C TYR A 253 -18.09 27.67 29.93
N GLY A 254 -18.85 27.53 31.03
CA GLY A 254 -18.27 27.36 32.36
C GLY A 254 -18.02 28.65 33.11
N THR A 255 -18.46 29.81 32.58
CA THR A 255 -18.53 31.07 33.38
C THR A 255 -19.97 31.42 33.72
N VAL A 256 -20.15 32.06 34.88
CA VAL A 256 -21.47 32.42 35.35
C VAL A 256 -21.50 33.81 35.99
N ALA A 257 -22.65 34.48 35.89
CA ALA A 257 -22.88 35.70 36.63
C ALA A 257 -23.62 35.41 37.95
N VAL A 258 -23.16 36.05 39.01
CA VAL A 258 -23.63 35.87 40.38
C VAL A 258 -23.71 37.24 41.10
N ASP A 259 -24.34 37.27 42.29
CA ASP A 259 -24.13 38.35 43.23
C ASP A 259 -22.79 38.12 43.98
N PRO A 260 -21.77 38.99 43.80
CA PRO A 260 -20.45 38.79 44.42
C PRO A 260 -20.47 38.88 45.97
N ASP A 261 -21.50 39.47 46.56
CA ASP A 261 -21.70 39.50 48.03
C ASP A 261 -22.21 38.15 48.54
N VAL A 262 -22.82 37.31 47.69
CA VAL A 262 -23.31 35.97 48.00
C VAL A 262 -22.31 34.88 47.59
N ILE A 263 -21.77 35.01 46.36
CA ILE A 263 -20.79 34.11 45.73
C ILE A 263 -19.63 34.97 45.19
N PRO A 264 -18.48 35.08 45.88
CA PRO A 264 -17.34 35.88 45.45
C PRO A 264 -16.81 35.48 44.05
N TYR A 265 -16.32 36.45 43.27
CA TYR A 265 -15.65 36.15 42.00
C TYR A 265 -14.46 35.17 42.20
N GLY A 266 -14.27 34.28 41.24
CA GLY A 266 -13.28 33.21 41.29
C GLY A 266 -13.77 31.94 41.98
N THR A 267 -14.94 31.97 42.63
CA THR A 267 -15.52 30.79 43.29
C THR A 267 -15.79 29.70 42.23
N LYS A 268 -15.31 28.49 42.50
CA LYS A 268 -15.59 27.31 41.68
C LYS A 268 -16.91 26.69 42.09
N LEU A 269 -17.73 26.40 41.10
CA LEU A 269 -19.09 25.92 41.28
C LEU A 269 -19.32 24.66 40.46
N TYR A 270 -20.32 23.85 40.88
CA TYR A 270 -20.93 22.84 40.02
C TYR A 270 -22.43 23.08 40.03
N ILE A 271 -23.09 23.10 38.85
CA ILE A 271 -24.47 23.54 38.75
C ILE A 271 -25.28 22.48 37.99
N THR A 272 -26.39 22.07 38.59
CA THR A 272 -27.35 21.15 38.01
C THR A 272 -28.78 21.59 38.32
N SER A 273 -29.76 21.26 37.46
CA SER A 273 -31.16 21.46 37.81
C SER A 273 -31.55 20.59 39.00
N THR A 274 -32.55 21.03 39.77
CA THR A 274 -33.04 20.31 40.96
C THR A 274 -33.63 18.94 40.62
N ASP A 275 -34.10 18.74 39.41
CA ASP A 275 -34.60 17.45 38.89
C ASP A 275 -33.53 16.60 38.21
N GLY A 276 -32.30 17.08 38.11
CA GLY A 276 -31.15 16.39 37.52
C GLY A 276 -31.16 16.27 36.00
N LYS A 277 -32.17 16.80 35.29
CA LYS A 277 -32.26 16.65 33.83
C LYS A 277 -31.33 17.56 33.05
N PHE A 278 -30.94 18.68 33.64
CA PHE A 278 -30.03 19.65 33.09
C PHE A 278 -28.78 19.74 34.01
N VAL A 279 -27.62 19.63 33.40
CA VAL A 279 -26.31 19.78 34.04
C VAL A 279 -25.53 20.85 33.30
N TYR A 280 -25.37 22.02 33.96
CA TYR A 280 -24.45 23.02 33.43
C TYR A 280 -23.01 22.52 33.59
N GLY A 281 -22.74 21.87 34.72
CA GLY A 281 -21.43 21.31 35.04
C GLY A 281 -20.59 22.27 35.87
N TYR A 282 -19.27 22.11 35.85
CA TYR A 282 -18.33 22.98 36.58
C TYR A 282 -18.34 24.39 35.98
N ALA A 283 -18.27 25.38 36.86
CA ALA A 283 -18.31 26.77 36.49
C ALA A 283 -17.44 27.62 37.43
N VAL A 284 -17.12 28.84 37.00
CA VAL A 284 -16.43 29.85 37.78
C VAL A 284 -17.26 31.12 37.80
N ALA A 285 -17.43 31.72 38.96
CA ALA A 285 -18.11 33.00 39.12
C ALA A 285 -17.21 34.13 38.58
N THR A 286 -17.56 34.72 37.44
CA THR A 286 -16.73 35.72 36.74
C THR A 286 -17.48 37.00 36.37
N ASP A 287 -18.81 37.03 36.53
CA ASP A 287 -19.61 38.11 36.10
C ASP A 287 -20.74 38.43 37.09
N THR A 288 -21.39 39.54 36.92
CA THR A 288 -22.59 39.96 37.68
C THR A 288 -23.58 40.61 36.76
N GLY A 289 -24.76 40.88 37.29
CA GLY A 289 -25.82 41.57 36.59
C GLY A 289 -26.96 41.99 37.51
N ILE A 290 -27.82 42.87 37.05
CA ILE A 290 -28.89 43.48 37.83
C ILE A 290 -29.81 42.42 38.46
N ALA A 291 -30.15 41.35 37.73
CA ALA A 291 -31.08 40.33 38.22
C ALA A 291 -30.49 39.48 39.37
N VAL A 292 -29.19 39.17 39.33
CA VAL A 292 -28.51 38.45 40.44
C VAL A 292 -28.32 39.35 41.63
N GLN A 293 -27.93 40.63 41.44
CA GLN A 293 -27.75 41.60 42.53
C GLN A 293 -29.06 41.94 43.25
N LYS A 294 -30.18 41.91 42.57
CA LYS A 294 -31.53 42.10 43.16
C LYS A 294 -32.08 40.80 43.77
N GLY A 295 -31.39 39.69 43.68
CA GLY A 295 -31.88 38.41 44.18
C GLY A 295 -33.06 37.82 43.35
N GLU A 296 -33.35 38.33 42.15
CA GLU A 296 -34.41 37.81 41.29
C GLU A 296 -34.06 36.40 40.75
N ILE A 297 -32.76 36.16 40.52
CA ILE A 297 -32.17 34.87 40.20
C ILE A 297 -30.91 34.62 41.02
N LEU A 298 -30.55 33.36 41.29
CA LEU A 298 -29.35 32.97 41.98
C LEU A 298 -28.11 33.06 41.12
N VAL A 299 -28.24 32.63 39.85
CA VAL A 299 -27.15 32.57 38.89
C VAL A 299 -27.62 32.76 37.48
N ALA A 300 -26.82 33.46 36.66
CA ALA A 300 -27.02 33.47 35.23
C ALA A 300 -25.93 32.65 34.53
N LEU A 301 -26.31 31.68 33.69
CA LEU A 301 -25.44 30.73 33.01
C LEU A 301 -25.03 31.32 31.67
N PHE A 302 -23.74 31.38 31.39
CA PHE A 302 -23.23 31.91 30.11
C PHE A 302 -23.34 30.88 28.98
N TYR A 303 -23.71 31.38 27.81
CA TYR A 303 -23.76 30.65 26.55
C TYR A 303 -23.04 31.44 25.46
N GLU A 304 -22.41 30.73 24.50
CA GLU A 304 -21.64 31.36 23.44
C GLU A 304 -22.54 32.01 22.36
N THR A 305 -23.80 31.61 22.30
CA THR A 305 -24.78 32.22 21.38
C THR A 305 -26.05 32.62 22.11
N TYR A 306 -26.69 33.69 21.59
CA TYR A 306 -28.02 34.11 22.08
C TYR A 306 -29.04 32.97 21.92
N ALA A 307 -29.01 32.25 20.80
CA ALA A 307 -29.92 31.13 20.52
C ALA A 307 -29.82 30.02 21.60
N GLU A 308 -28.66 29.74 22.13
CA GLU A 308 -28.47 28.77 23.21
C GLU A 308 -28.92 29.31 24.57
N SER A 309 -28.65 30.59 24.85
CA SER A 309 -29.02 31.21 26.12
C SER A 309 -30.51 31.19 26.40
N VAL A 310 -31.36 31.23 25.36
CA VAL A 310 -32.81 31.16 25.49
C VAL A 310 -33.37 29.74 25.62
N ILE A 311 -32.60 28.69 25.26
CA ILE A 311 -33.07 27.29 25.33
C ILE A 311 -33.32 26.86 26.77
N THR A 312 -32.45 27.24 27.70
CA THR A 312 -32.56 26.88 29.10
C THR A 312 -33.81 27.47 29.75
N GLY A 313 -34.17 28.73 29.38
CA GLY A 313 -35.21 29.47 30.04
C GLY A 313 -34.91 29.67 31.53
N ALA A 314 -35.97 29.87 32.32
CA ALA A 314 -35.84 29.91 33.79
C ALA A 314 -36.01 28.52 34.37
N ILE A 315 -35.03 28.05 35.18
CA ILE A 315 -35.03 26.74 35.83
C ILE A 315 -34.57 26.84 37.31
N GLN A 316 -35.01 25.88 38.14
CA GLN A 316 -34.49 25.73 39.48
C GLN A 316 -33.20 24.91 39.45
N VAL A 317 -32.16 25.41 40.09
CA VAL A 317 -30.85 24.79 40.13
C VAL A 317 -30.32 24.63 41.57
N ASN A 318 -29.49 23.63 41.73
CA ASN A 318 -28.57 23.50 42.85
C ASN A 318 -27.18 23.98 42.39
N VAL A 319 -26.62 24.91 43.13
CA VAL A 319 -25.27 25.47 42.93
C VAL A 319 -24.39 24.97 44.06
N TYR A 320 -23.51 24.04 43.76
CA TYR A 320 -22.57 23.48 44.71
C TYR A 320 -21.29 24.33 44.69
N VAL A 321 -20.87 24.82 45.84
CA VAL A 321 -19.60 25.55 46.00
C VAL A 321 -18.49 24.50 46.19
N VAL A 322 -17.60 24.39 45.21
CA VAL A 322 -16.51 23.42 45.17
C VAL A 322 -15.26 24.12 45.72
N GLY A 323 -14.67 23.56 46.75
CA GLY A 323 -13.51 24.13 47.46
C GLY A 323 -12.21 24.05 46.66
#